data_0f6ec720a7f02faaeb9367fe16934c38
#
_entry.id   0f6ec720a7f02faaeb9367fe16934c38
#
_cell.length_a   1.000
_cell.length_b   1.000
_cell.length_c   1.000
_cell.angle_alpha   90.00
_cell.angle_beta   90.00
_cell.angle_gamma   90.00
#
_symmetry.space_group_name_H-M   'P 1'
#
loop_
_entity.id
_entity.type
_entity.pdbx_description
1 polymer ?
#
loop_
_entity_poly.entity_id
_entity_poly.type
_entity_poly.pdbx_seq_one_letter_code
_entity_poly.pdbx_strand_id
1 'polypeptide(L)'
;ERALGSDVLESLSPAQQVVKIVDEELTQLMGGEQEGLNIATQPPTVIMMVGLQGAGKTTTVGKLAKYINEDLGKKRPLLVAGDVYRPAAVDQLKTIGNQLGFDVYEEGTAVNPVEIAERALQEARINGNEVVIIDTAGRLHVNAELMQELQNIKQAVQPDDILLTVDAMTGQDAVNVADAFNQDLDITGVVITKLDGDTRGGAALSIRSIIDKPIKFTGQGEKLDALEVFYPDRMSSRILGMGDMMTLIEKAQRDFDEAEAEKMAGKIKDASFDFNDFIAQMDQVLSLIHISEPTRLRRIS
;
A
#
# COMPACT_ATOMS: atom_id res chain seq x y z
N GLU A 1 -0.14 -32.04 7.52
CA GLU A 1 -0.91 -33.20 7.01
C GLU A 1 -0.78 -33.35 5.48
N ARG A 2 -0.93 -32.27 4.69
CA ARG A 2 -0.80 -32.28 3.20
C ARG A 2 0.56 -32.80 2.73
N ALA A 3 1.65 -32.46 3.43
CA ALA A 3 3.01 -32.93 3.11
C ALA A 3 3.25 -34.42 3.37
N LEU A 4 2.34 -35.09 4.08
CA LEU A 4 2.41 -36.53 4.41
C LEU A 4 1.43 -37.34 3.55
N GLY A 5 0.64 -36.72 2.70
CA GLY A 5 -0.37 -37.35 1.84
C GLY A 5 0.14 -37.70 0.44
N SER A 6 -0.74 -38.33 -0.36
CA SER A 6 -0.45 -38.82 -1.70
C SER A 6 -0.42 -37.77 -2.82
N ASP A 7 -0.48 -36.48 -2.51
CA ASP A 7 -0.44 -35.40 -3.52
C ASP A 7 0.97 -35.06 -3.98
N VAL A 8 1.82 -36.07 -4.04
CA VAL A 8 3.22 -35.94 -4.45
C VAL A 8 3.29 -35.87 -5.97
N LEU A 9 3.54 -34.67 -6.52
CA LEU A 9 3.86 -34.51 -7.94
C LEU A 9 5.19 -35.23 -8.23
N GLU A 10 5.18 -36.24 -9.08
CA GLU A 10 6.36 -37.05 -9.46
C GLU A 10 7.53 -36.22 -10.05
N SER A 11 7.29 -34.94 -10.38
CA SER A 11 8.27 -34.04 -11.01
C SER A 11 9.10 -33.18 -10.03
N LEU A 12 8.77 -33.17 -8.73
CA LEU A 12 9.46 -32.33 -7.74
C LEU A 12 10.19 -33.19 -6.70
N SER A 13 11.35 -32.72 -6.21
CA SER A 13 12.00 -33.35 -5.06
C SER A 13 11.15 -33.19 -3.79
N PRO A 14 11.25 -34.08 -2.81
CA PRO A 14 10.50 -33.97 -1.55
C PRO A 14 10.67 -32.63 -0.83
N ALA A 15 11.87 -32.05 -0.88
CA ALA A 15 12.15 -30.75 -0.30
C ALA A 15 11.40 -29.61 -1.05
N GLN A 16 11.37 -29.65 -2.37
CA GLN A 16 10.64 -28.66 -3.19
C GLN A 16 9.13 -28.76 -2.97
N GLN A 17 8.60 -29.93 -2.77
CA GLN A 17 7.19 -30.15 -2.46
C GLN A 17 6.81 -29.56 -1.11
N VAL A 18 7.61 -29.77 -0.07
CA VAL A 18 7.39 -29.15 1.25
C VAL A 18 7.41 -27.63 1.15
N VAL A 19 8.39 -27.05 0.43
CA VAL A 19 8.47 -25.61 0.24
C VAL A 19 7.23 -25.09 -0.49
N LYS A 20 6.77 -25.76 -1.55
CA LYS A 20 5.56 -25.39 -2.28
C LYS A 20 4.31 -25.42 -1.39
N ILE A 21 4.12 -26.48 -0.61
CA ILE A 21 2.97 -26.59 0.31
C ILE A 21 3.02 -25.47 1.36
N VAL A 22 4.18 -25.17 1.92
CA VAL A 22 4.33 -24.09 2.89
C VAL A 22 4.05 -22.73 2.25
N ASP A 23 4.49 -22.48 1.04
CA ASP A 23 4.20 -21.26 0.28
C ASP A 23 2.70 -21.10 0.03
N GLU A 24 2.02 -22.14 -0.41
CA GLU A 24 0.57 -22.15 -0.61
C GLU A 24 -0.19 -21.89 0.70
N GLU A 25 0.19 -22.54 1.80
CA GLU A 25 -0.44 -22.35 3.11
C GLU A 25 -0.20 -20.93 3.66
N LEU A 26 1.00 -20.37 3.53
CA LEU A 26 1.30 -19.00 3.92
C LEU A 26 0.50 -18.00 3.08
N THR A 27 0.41 -18.23 1.77
CA THR A 27 -0.39 -17.40 0.87
C THR A 27 -1.86 -17.39 1.29
N GLN A 28 -2.43 -18.57 1.59
CA GLN A 28 -3.81 -18.69 2.09
C GLN A 28 -4.01 -17.98 3.44
N LEU A 29 -3.08 -18.14 4.38
CA LEU A 29 -3.13 -17.45 5.68
C LEU A 29 -3.11 -15.92 5.54
N MET A 30 -2.47 -15.39 4.50
CA MET A 30 -2.42 -13.94 4.22
C MET A 30 -3.60 -13.42 3.39
N GLY A 31 -4.58 -14.30 3.03
CA GLY A 31 -5.81 -13.93 2.34
C GLY A 31 -6.02 -14.57 0.98
N GLY A 32 -5.02 -15.29 0.45
CA GLY A 32 -5.08 -16.01 -0.83
C GLY A 32 -4.91 -15.07 -2.04
N GLU A 33 -5.79 -14.10 -2.18
CA GLU A 33 -5.81 -13.16 -3.30
C GLU A 33 -5.59 -11.71 -2.84
N GLN A 34 -5.17 -10.88 -3.80
CA GLN A 34 -5.04 -9.43 -3.59
C GLN A 34 -6.42 -8.79 -3.50
N GLU A 35 -6.63 -7.92 -2.51
CA GLU A 35 -7.84 -7.12 -2.36
C GLU A 35 -7.56 -5.63 -2.57
N GLY A 36 -8.31 -5.03 -3.51
CA GLY A 36 -8.22 -3.61 -3.85
C GLY A 36 -9.03 -2.69 -2.94
N LEU A 37 -9.09 -1.41 -3.32
CA LEU A 37 -9.96 -0.43 -2.67
C LEU A 37 -11.43 -0.65 -3.02
N ASN A 38 -12.30 -0.34 -2.07
CA ASN A 38 -13.74 -0.28 -2.28
C ASN A 38 -14.08 1.05 -2.96
N ILE A 39 -14.27 1.00 -4.27
CA ILE A 39 -14.62 2.19 -5.05
C ILE A 39 -16.13 2.34 -5.11
N ALA A 40 -16.63 3.50 -4.69
CA ALA A 40 -18.06 3.82 -4.76
C ALA A 40 -18.57 3.84 -6.21
N THR A 41 -19.79 3.38 -6.40
CA THR A 41 -20.47 3.43 -7.71
C THR A 41 -20.81 4.87 -8.11
N GLN A 42 -21.01 5.75 -7.13
CA GLN A 42 -21.25 7.18 -7.32
C GLN A 42 -20.19 7.99 -6.58
N PRO A 43 -19.46 8.88 -7.25
CA PRO A 43 -18.45 9.69 -6.61
C PRO A 43 -19.07 10.69 -5.61
N PRO A 44 -18.28 11.10 -4.61
CA PRO A 44 -16.90 10.67 -4.35
C PRO A 44 -16.82 9.35 -3.59
N THR A 45 -15.79 8.55 -3.86
CA THR A 45 -15.37 7.47 -2.95
C THR A 45 -14.74 8.10 -1.71
N VAL A 46 -15.15 7.67 -0.53
CA VAL A 46 -14.67 8.20 0.74
C VAL A 46 -13.77 7.18 1.44
N ILE A 47 -12.53 7.56 1.67
CA ILE A 47 -11.53 6.72 2.35
C ILE A 47 -11.12 7.41 3.66
N MET A 48 -11.24 6.70 4.77
CA MET A 48 -10.87 7.18 6.09
C MET A 48 -9.59 6.47 6.55
N MET A 49 -8.52 7.25 6.76
CA MET A 49 -7.24 6.73 7.24
C MET A 49 -7.20 6.80 8.75
N VAL A 50 -7.00 5.65 9.41
CA VAL A 50 -6.95 5.54 10.88
C VAL A 50 -5.64 4.89 11.34
N GLY A 51 -5.30 5.03 12.63
CA GLY A 51 -4.10 4.43 13.21
C GLY A 51 -3.44 5.34 14.24
N LEU A 52 -2.42 4.83 14.93
CA LEU A 52 -1.71 5.56 15.98
C LEU A 52 -0.81 6.66 15.42
N GLN A 53 -0.37 7.54 16.31
CA GLN A 53 0.62 8.56 15.99
C GLN A 53 1.95 7.92 15.56
N GLY A 54 2.56 8.43 14.50
CA GLY A 54 3.82 7.90 13.97
C GLY A 54 3.69 6.66 13.08
N ALA A 55 2.48 6.10 12.91
CA ALA A 55 2.23 4.98 12.00
C ALA A 55 2.34 5.35 10.51
N GLY A 56 2.51 6.62 10.16
CA GLY A 56 2.69 7.07 8.78
C GLY A 56 1.40 7.39 8.02
N LYS A 57 0.28 7.67 8.72
CA LYS A 57 -1.02 8.01 8.10
C LYS A 57 -0.90 9.14 7.06
N THR A 58 -0.47 10.32 7.47
CA THR A 58 -0.39 11.51 6.62
C THR A 58 0.43 11.26 5.34
N THR A 59 1.58 10.59 5.47
CA THR A 59 2.40 10.22 4.31
C THR A 59 1.67 9.20 3.43
N THR A 60 0.96 8.23 4.05
CA THR A 60 0.18 7.22 3.33
C THR A 60 -0.99 7.84 2.59
N VAL A 61 -1.65 8.88 3.12
CA VAL A 61 -2.68 9.64 2.41
C VAL A 61 -2.15 10.16 1.07
N GLY A 62 -0.97 10.78 1.07
CA GLY A 62 -0.34 11.26 -0.17
C GLY A 62 0.01 10.15 -1.15
N LYS A 63 0.62 9.08 -0.66
CA LYS A 63 0.95 7.90 -1.48
C LYS A 63 -0.29 7.27 -2.10
N LEU A 64 -1.34 7.12 -1.29
CA LEU A 64 -2.60 6.54 -1.73
C LEU A 64 -3.31 7.43 -2.77
N ALA A 65 -3.31 8.74 -2.56
CA ALA A 65 -3.85 9.71 -3.52
C ALA A 65 -3.13 9.62 -4.87
N LYS A 66 -1.80 9.51 -4.84
CA LYS A 66 -0.99 9.32 -6.05
C LYS A 66 -1.35 8.02 -6.75
N TYR A 67 -1.38 6.90 -6.04
CA TYR A 67 -1.78 5.59 -6.58
C TYR A 67 -3.19 5.63 -7.20
N ILE A 68 -4.17 6.22 -6.52
CA ILE A 68 -5.54 6.33 -7.00
C ILE A 68 -5.61 7.16 -8.30
N ASN A 69 -4.82 8.22 -8.39
CA ASN A 69 -4.78 9.08 -9.57
C ASN A 69 -4.07 8.42 -10.76
N GLU A 70 -2.91 7.83 -10.52
CA GLU A 70 -2.05 7.28 -11.59
C GLU A 70 -2.47 5.87 -12.01
N ASP A 71 -2.72 4.97 -11.05
CA ASP A 71 -2.98 3.56 -11.35
C ASP A 71 -4.48 3.25 -11.53
N LEU A 72 -5.37 3.91 -10.77
CA LEU A 72 -6.81 3.72 -10.91
C LEU A 72 -7.50 4.75 -11.83
N GLY A 73 -6.75 5.73 -12.32
CA GLY A 73 -7.25 6.77 -13.21
C GLY A 73 -8.35 7.66 -12.60
N LYS A 74 -8.47 7.69 -11.25
CA LYS A 74 -9.45 8.52 -10.54
C LYS A 74 -8.92 9.93 -10.40
N LYS A 75 -9.58 10.88 -11.03
CA LYS A 75 -9.13 12.26 -11.11
C LYS A 75 -9.49 13.04 -9.85
N ARG A 76 -8.63 14.02 -9.52
CA ARG A 76 -8.89 15.04 -8.52
C ARG A 76 -9.19 14.49 -7.12
N PRO A 77 -8.32 13.67 -6.53
CA PRO A 77 -8.47 13.31 -5.12
C PRO A 77 -8.42 14.58 -4.25
N LEU A 78 -9.33 14.67 -3.26
CA LEU A 78 -9.32 15.68 -2.22
C LEU A 78 -8.73 15.10 -0.95
N LEU A 79 -7.69 15.73 -0.41
CA LEU A 79 -7.08 15.35 0.86
C LEU A 79 -7.70 16.18 1.97
N VAL A 80 -8.10 15.55 3.08
CA VAL A 80 -8.78 16.25 4.18
C VAL A 80 -7.92 16.18 5.44
N ALA A 81 -7.57 17.35 6.00
CA ALA A 81 -6.79 17.47 7.21
C ALA A 81 -7.69 17.34 8.45
N GLY A 82 -7.95 16.13 8.90
CA GLY A 82 -8.76 15.84 10.10
C GLY A 82 -7.95 15.72 11.40
N ASP A 83 -6.61 15.74 11.37
CA ASP A 83 -5.78 15.80 12.58
C ASP A 83 -5.64 17.25 13.07
N VAL A 84 -6.68 17.74 13.70
CA VAL A 84 -6.75 19.12 14.21
C VAL A 84 -5.91 19.35 15.46
N TYR A 85 -5.45 18.29 16.11
CA TYR A 85 -4.68 18.40 17.36
C TYR A 85 -3.20 18.68 17.12
N ARG A 86 -2.73 18.48 15.89
CA ARG A 86 -1.33 18.65 15.51
C ARG A 86 -1.20 19.59 14.31
N PRO A 87 -0.92 20.89 14.53
CA PRO A 87 -0.73 21.84 13.42
C PRO A 87 0.29 21.37 12.39
N ALA A 88 1.38 20.72 12.85
CA ALA A 88 2.41 20.17 11.96
C ALA A 88 1.88 19.07 11.02
N ALA A 89 0.85 18.31 11.40
CA ALA A 89 0.24 17.31 10.53
C ALA A 89 -0.57 17.96 9.40
N VAL A 90 -1.29 19.04 9.71
CA VAL A 90 -2.01 19.85 8.70
C VAL A 90 -1.01 20.44 7.69
N ASP A 91 0.08 21.05 8.17
CA ASP A 91 1.12 21.63 7.30
C ASP A 91 1.83 20.54 6.45
N GLN A 92 2.05 19.37 7.03
CA GLN A 92 2.61 18.23 6.31
C GLN A 92 1.68 17.78 5.18
N LEU A 93 0.38 17.65 5.45
CA LEU A 93 -0.60 17.26 4.42
C LEU A 93 -0.70 18.31 3.30
N LYS A 94 -0.67 19.60 3.63
CA LYS A 94 -0.59 20.69 2.64
C LYS A 94 0.66 20.59 1.77
N THR A 95 1.81 20.31 2.37
CA THR A 95 3.06 20.14 1.64
C THR A 95 2.97 18.98 0.66
N ILE A 96 2.43 17.85 1.10
CA ILE A 96 2.21 16.65 0.27
C ILE A 96 1.22 16.96 -0.87
N GLY A 97 0.09 17.62 -0.57
CA GLY A 97 -0.90 18.01 -1.58
C GLY A 97 -0.28 18.92 -2.65
N ASN A 98 0.49 19.92 -2.23
CA ASN A 98 1.18 20.82 -3.15
C ASN A 98 2.21 20.10 -4.02
N GLN A 99 2.98 19.16 -3.47
CA GLN A 99 3.95 18.36 -4.22
C GLN A 99 3.29 17.49 -5.29
N LEU A 100 2.11 16.98 -5.01
CA LEU A 100 1.36 16.09 -5.89
C LEU A 100 0.36 16.83 -6.81
N GLY A 101 0.13 18.12 -6.57
CA GLY A 101 -0.86 18.93 -7.29
C GLY A 101 -2.31 18.57 -6.93
N PHE A 102 -2.54 18.09 -5.71
CA PHE A 102 -3.87 17.75 -5.19
C PHE A 102 -4.38 18.80 -4.21
N ASP A 103 -5.70 19.05 -4.24
CA ASP A 103 -6.34 19.96 -3.32
C ASP A 103 -6.36 19.39 -1.90
N VAL A 104 -6.13 20.26 -0.90
CA VAL A 104 -6.20 19.91 0.52
C VAL A 104 -7.28 20.77 1.17
N TYR A 105 -8.27 20.10 1.76
CA TYR A 105 -9.30 20.76 2.57
C TYR A 105 -8.87 20.82 4.03
N GLU A 106 -8.90 22.04 4.61
CA GLU A 106 -8.55 22.25 6.00
C GLU A 106 -9.31 23.47 6.58
N GLU A 107 -9.62 23.45 7.85
CA GLU A 107 -10.28 24.55 8.57
C GLU A 107 -9.51 24.94 9.84
N GLY A 108 -8.20 24.61 9.90
CA GLY A 108 -7.35 24.87 11.05
C GLY A 108 -7.59 23.89 12.20
N THR A 109 -7.20 24.30 13.41
CA THR A 109 -7.16 23.40 14.58
C THR A 109 -8.28 23.68 15.60
N ALA A 110 -9.16 24.62 15.33
CA ALA A 110 -10.23 25.02 16.26
C ALA A 110 -11.61 24.43 15.91
N VAL A 111 -11.72 23.71 14.81
CA VAL A 111 -12.98 23.13 14.31
C VAL A 111 -13.05 21.65 14.65
N ASN A 112 -14.25 21.14 14.90
CA ASN A 112 -14.47 19.72 15.18
C ASN A 112 -14.14 18.87 13.94
N PRO A 113 -13.34 17.79 14.07
CA PRO A 113 -12.96 16.92 12.96
C PRO A 113 -14.16 16.33 12.19
N VAL A 114 -15.27 16.07 12.88
CA VAL A 114 -16.51 15.56 12.25
C VAL A 114 -17.08 16.60 11.28
N GLU A 115 -17.15 17.87 11.72
CA GLU A 115 -17.65 18.94 10.86
C GLU A 115 -16.74 19.21 9.65
N ILE A 116 -15.41 19.13 9.87
CA ILE A 116 -14.43 19.24 8.76
C ILE A 116 -14.69 18.14 7.73
N ALA A 117 -14.86 16.89 8.17
CA ALA A 117 -15.11 15.76 7.28
C ALA A 117 -16.42 15.91 6.49
N GLU A 118 -17.50 16.33 7.13
CA GLU A 118 -18.80 16.58 6.47
C GLU A 118 -18.70 17.70 5.43
N ARG A 119 -18.08 18.84 5.78
CA ARG A 119 -17.92 19.97 4.85
C ARG A 119 -16.99 19.64 3.70
N ALA A 120 -15.90 18.92 3.98
CA ALA A 120 -15.00 18.43 2.94
C ALA A 120 -15.73 17.53 1.92
N LEU A 121 -16.63 16.66 2.38
CA LEU A 121 -17.45 15.82 1.52
C LEU A 121 -18.41 16.63 0.66
N GLN A 122 -19.02 17.69 1.23
CA GLN A 122 -19.87 18.61 0.47
C GLN A 122 -19.06 19.38 -0.59
N GLU A 123 -17.89 19.88 -0.22
CA GLU A 123 -16.96 20.57 -1.12
C GLU A 123 -16.52 19.66 -2.28
N ALA A 124 -16.18 18.42 -1.96
CA ALA A 124 -15.82 17.42 -2.96
C ALA A 124 -16.91 17.18 -4.01
N ARG A 125 -18.18 17.13 -3.58
CA ARG A 125 -19.34 16.98 -4.48
C ARG A 125 -19.53 18.20 -5.38
N ILE A 126 -19.34 19.41 -4.83
CA ILE A 126 -19.44 20.67 -5.60
C ILE A 126 -18.33 20.77 -6.64
N ASN A 127 -17.11 20.42 -6.27
CA ASN A 127 -15.93 20.52 -7.13
C ASN A 127 -15.75 19.34 -8.08
N GLY A 128 -16.57 18.29 -7.95
CA GLY A 128 -16.49 17.08 -8.77
C GLY A 128 -15.24 16.25 -8.48
N ASN A 129 -14.78 16.22 -7.23
CA ASN A 129 -13.73 15.29 -6.80
C ASN A 129 -14.27 13.86 -6.82
N GLU A 130 -13.49 12.92 -7.36
CA GLU A 130 -13.91 11.53 -7.48
C GLU A 130 -13.59 10.71 -6.22
N VAL A 131 -12.61 11.18 -5.43
CA VAL A 131 -12.16 10.53 -4.19
C VAL A 131 -11.90 11.56 -3.11
N VAL A 132 -12.26 11.24 -1.88
CA VAL A 132 -11.96 12.01 -0.66
C VAL A 132 -11.17 11.11 0.28
N ILE A 133 -9.98 11.56 0.71
CA ILE A 133 -9.15 10.82 1.64
C ILE A 133 -8.99 11.63 2.92
N ILE A 134 -9.53 11.12 4.02
CA ILE A 134 -9.55 11.81 5.32
C ILE A 134 -8.37 11.32 6.17
N ASP A 135 -7.42 12.22 6.45
CA ASP A 135 -6.34 11.98 7.41
C ASP A 135 -6.85 12.28 8.81
N THR A 136 -7.11 11.26 9.60
CA THR A 136 -7.66 11.43 10.95
C THR A 136 -6.57 11.59 12.00
N ALA A 137 -6.94 12.10 13.17
CA ALA A 137 -6.05 12.19 14.31
C ALA A 137 -5.46 10.83 14.70
N GLY A 138 -4.21 10.85 15.15
CA GLY A 138 -3.56 9.71 15.80
C GLY A 138 -3.12 10.10 17.21
N ARG A 139 -3.37 9.22 18.16
CA ARG A 139 -2.85 9.33 19.53
C ARG A 139 -1.72 8.34 19.75
N LEU A 140 -0.96 8.52 20.83
CA LEU A 140 0.15 7.61 21.17
C LEU A 140 -0.35 6.20 21.53
N HIS A 141 -1.56 6.11 22.07
CA HIS A 141 -2.20 4.85 22.46
C HIS A 141 -3.67 4.85 22.07
N VAL A 142 -4.22 3.67 21.92
CA VAL A 142 -5.68 3.48 21.77
C VAL A 142 -6.35 3.92 23.09
N ASN A 143 -7.32 4.82 22.96
CA ASN A 143 -8.16 5.25 24.08
C ASN A 143 -9.59 5.49 23.64
N ALA A 144 -10.52 5.54 24.60
CA ALA A 144 -11.94 5.69 24.32
C ALA A 144 -12.31 7.00 23.58
N GLU A 145 -11.59 8.10 23.86
CA GLU A 145 -11.83 9.39 23.22
C GLU A 145 -11.50 9.35 21.73
N LEU A 146 -10.34 8.77 21.38
CA LEU A 146 -9.96 8.58 19.98
C LEU A 146 -10.97 7.71 19.24
N MET A 147 -11.34 6.58 19.82
CA MET A 147 -12.28 5.65 19.19
C MET A 147 -13.66 6.27 19.01
N GLN A 148 -14.14 7.03 19.99
CA GLN A 148 -15.42 7.76 19.88
C GLN A 148 -15.37 8.81 18.77
N GLU A 149 -14.29 9.58 18.67
CA GLU A 149 -14.10 10.57 17.60
C GLU A 149 -14.12 9.91 16.21
N LEU A 150 -13.38 8.82 16.05
CA LEU A 150 -13.31 8.08 14.79
C LEU A 150 -14.68 7.45 14.43
N GLN A 151 -15.42 6.94 15.41
CA GLN A 151 -16.77 6.44 15.21
C GLN A 151 -17.72 7.56 14.78
N ASN A 152 -17.62 8.74 15.36
CA ASN A 152 -18.43 9.90 14.98
C ASN A 152 -18.13 10.35 13.54
N ILE A 153 -16.87 10.40 13.15
CA ILE A 153 -16.48 10.67 11.75
C ILE A 153 -17.04 9.60 10.82
N LYS A 154 -16.86 8.30 11.15
CA LYS A 154 -17.40 7.19 10.37
C LYS A 154 -18.91 7.33 10.15
N GLN A 155 -19.68 7.66 11.20
CA GLN A 155 -21.13 7.85 11.11
C GLN A 155 -21.52 9.02 10.22
N ALA A 156 -20.77 10.13 10.29
CA ALA A 156 -21.06 11.35 9.55
C ALA A 156 -20.79 11.20 8.03
N VAL A 157 -19.69 10.56 7.64
CA VAL A 157 -19.26 10.50 6.23
C VAL A 157 -19.51 9.17 5.55
N GLN A 158 -19.81 8.11 6.32
CA GLN A 158 -20.05 6.75 5.82
C GLN A 158 -19.01 6.30 4.79
N PRO A 159 -17.73 6.12 5.22
CA PRO A 159 -16.64 5.82 4.30
C PRO A 159 -16.83 4.47 3.60
N ASP A 160 -16.44 4.41 2.32
CA ASP A 160 -16.37 3.18 1.54
C ASP A 160 -15.21 2.28 1.99
N ASP A 161 -14.11 2.92 2.42
CA ASP A 161 -12.97 2.24 3.02
C ASP A 161 -12.54 2.90 4.33
N ILE A 162 -12.25 2.07 5.34
CA ILE A 162 -11.56 2.48 6.58
C ILE A 162 -10.24 1.72 6.60
N LEU A 163 -9.15 2.42 6.32
CA LEU A 163 -7.82 1.83 6.21
C LEU A 163 -7.01 2.10 7.47
N LEU A 164 -6.67 1.03 8.17
CA LEU A 164 -5.79 1.11 9.32
C LEU A 164 -4.33 1.14 8.87
N THR A 165 -3.63 2.19 9.23
CA THR A 165 -2.18 2.31 9.01
C THR A 165 -1.43 1.78 10.24
N VAL A 166 -0.57 0.78 10.03
CA VAL A 166 0.21 0.12 11.08
C VAL A 166 1.69 0.13 10.73
N ASP A 167 2.53 0.41 11.71
CA ASP A 167 3.98 0.38 11.57
C ASP A 167 4.50 -1.05 11.78
N ALA A 168 5.13 -1.64 10.74
CA ALA A 168 5.69 -3.00 10.81
C ALA A 168 6.75 -3.16 11.91
N MET A 169 7.43 -2.08 12.29
CA MET A 169 8.51 -2.09 13.28
C MET A 169 8.00 -2.24 14.73
N THR A 170 6.70 -2.06 14.98
CA THR A 170 6.14 -2.16 16.34
C THR A 170 5.86 -3.60 16.78
N GLY A 171 6.08 -4.59 15.90
CA GLY A 171 5.99 -6.00 16.26
C GLY A 171 4.60 -6.40 16.79
N GLN A 172 4.55 -7.03 17.98
CA GLN A 172 3.29 -7.50 18.56
C GLN A 172 2.31 -6.37 18.90
N ASP A 173 2.79 -5.15 19.18
CA ASP A 173 1.91 -4.01 19.46
C ASP A 173 1.09 -3.65 18.22
N ALA A 174 1.61 -3.84 17.01
CA ALA A 174 0.87 -3.67 15.76
C ALA A 174 -0.40 -4.53 15.73
N VAL A 175 -0.31 -5.76 16.21
CA VAL A 175 -1.43 -6.71 16.24
C VAL A 175 -2.49 -6.28 17.25
N ASN A 176 -2.08 -5.88 18.45
CA ASN A 176 -3.00 -5.40 19.50
C ASN A 176 -3.74 -4.14 19.06
N VAL A 177 -3.04 -3.24 18.37
CA VAL A 177 -3.63 -2.03 17.79
C VAL A 177 -4.63 -2.40 16.70
N ALA A 178 -4.28 -3.31 15.81
CA ALA A 178 -5.15 -3.74 14.72
C ALA A 178 -6.44 -4.38 15.24
N ASP A 179 -6.36 -5.21 16.27
CA ASP A 179 -7.51 -5.82 16.90
C ASP A 179 -8.44 -4.77 17.53
N ALA A 180 -7.89 -3.84 18.31
CA ALA A 180 -8.68 -2.78 18.95
C ALA A 180 -9.41 -1.89 17.92
N PHE A 181 -8.71 -1.46 16.85
CA PHE A 181 -9.32 -0.66 15.78
C PHE A 181 -10.39 -1.45 15.01
N ASN A 182 -10.17 -2.76 14.80
CA ASN A 182 -11.15 -3.59 14.12
C ASN A 182 -12.42 -3.80 14.94
N GLN A 183 -12.29 -4.03 16.25
CA GLN A 183 -13.44 -4.19 17.15
C GLN A 183 -14.31 -2.94 17.23
N ASP A 184 -13.70 -1.76 17.30
CA ASP A 184 -14.42 -0.50 17.47
C ASP A 184 -14.91 0.13 16.17
N LEU A 185 -14.17 -0.05 15.06
CA LEU A 185 -14.47 0.64 13.79
C LEU A 185 -14.88 -0.30 12.67
N ASP A 186 -14.71 -1.62 12.80
CA ASP A 186 -14.91 -2.56 11.71
C ASP A 186 -14.16 -2.09 10.44
N ILE A 187 -12.83 -2.06 10.53
CA ILE A 187 -11.95 -1.61 9.46
C ILE A 187 -12.14 -2.47 8.20
N THR A 188 -11.94 -1.90 7.02
CA THR A 188 -12.09 -2.61 5.75
C THR A 188 -10.77 -3.13 5.18
N GLY A 189 -9.65 -2.65 5.70
CA GLY A 189 -8.33 -3.08 5.27
C GLY A 189 -7.20 -2.45 6.07
N VAL A 190 -6.01 -2.99 5.86
CA VAL A 190 -4.78 -2.56 6.55
C VAL A 190 -3.75 -2.08 5.54
N VAL A 191 -3.03 -1.02 5.91
CA VAL A 191 -1.83 -0.55 5.23
C VAL A 191 -0.64 -0.73 6.18
N ILE A 192 0.31 -1.58 5.82
CA ILE A 192 1.51 -1.80 6.61
C ILE A 192 2.60 -0.85 6.13
N THR A 193 3.10 0.00 7.00
CA THR A 193 4.16 0.97 6.71
C THR A 193 5.52 0.47 7.23
N LYS A 194 6.59 1.07 6.73
CA LYS A 194 7.98 0.80 7.13
C LYS A 194 8.37 -0.67 6.98
N LEU A 195 7.81 -1.33 5.99
CA LEU A 195 8.08 -2.75 5.72
C LEU A 195 9.53 -3.01 5.29
N ASP A 196 10.25 -1.98 4.87
CA ASP A 196 11.71 -2.00 4.63
C ASP A 196 12.51 -2.37 5.89
N GLY A 197 11.98 -2.09 7.08
CA GLY A 197 12.55 -2.52 8.36
C GLY A 197 12.18 -3.95 8.78
N ASP A 198 11.11 -4.51 8.25
CA ASP A 198 10.69 -5.90 8.50
C ASP A 198 11.12 -6.82 7.34
N THR A 199 12.35 -7.32 7.43
CA THR A 199 12.96 -8.12 6.35
C THR A 199 12.24 -9.43 6.06
N ARG A 200 11.44 -9.94 6.99
CA ARG A 200 10.73 -11.23 6.87
C ARG A 200 9.22 -11.11 6.75
N GLY A 201 8.63 -9.91 6.84
CA GLY A 201 7.18 -9.74 6.70
C GLY A 201 6.34 -10.37 7.82
N GLY A 202 6.92 -10.57 9.01
CA GLY A 202 6.24 -11.22 10.14
C GLY A 202 5.04 -10.43 10.64
N ALA A 203 5.08 -9.09 10.55
CA ALA A 203 3.96 -8.23 10.92
C ALA A 203 2.70 -8.50 10.07
N ALA A 204 2.85 -8.70 8.76
CA ALA A 204 1.74 -8.99 7.85
C ALA A 204 1.01 -10.28 8.24
N LEU A 205 1.76 -11.36 8.47
CA LEU A 205 1.20 -12.65 8.86
C LEU A 205 0.47 -12.56 10.22
N SER A 206 1.10 -11.90 11.21
CA SER A 206 0.54 -11.77 12.56
C SER A 206 -0.75 -10.95 12.57
N ILE A 207 -0.79 -9.83 11.85
CA ILE A 207 -1.99 -8.99 11.74
C ILE A 207 -3.11 -9.77 11.06
N ARG A 208 -2.85 -10.39 9.91
CA ARG A 208 -3.87 -11.12 9.15
C ARG A 208 -4.48 -12.27 9.94
N SER A 209 -3.67 -12.98 10.74
CA SER A 209 -4.13 -14.13 11.54
C SER A 209 -5.07 -13.73 12.69
N ILE A 210 -5.05 -12.47 13.13
CA ILE A 210 -5.84 -12.00 14.27
C ILE A 210 -7.12 -11.29 13.84
N ILE A 211 -7.04 -10.39 12.85
CA ILE A 211 -8.18 -9.51 12.55
C ILE A 211 -9.01 -9.94 11.35
N ASP A 212 -8.59 -10.95 10.62
CA ASP A 212 -9.27 -11.45 9.39
C ASP A 212 -9.72 -10.35 8.40
N LYS A 213 -8.92 -9.26 8.33
CA LYS A 213 -9.12 -8.16 7.37
C LYS A 213 -7.97 -8.12 6.38
N PRO A 214 -8.24 -7.76 5.10
CA PRO A 214 -7.20 -7.79 4.08
C PRO A 214 -6.13 -6.73 4.35
N ILE A 215 -4.89 -7.10 4.06
CA ILE A 215 -3.82 -6.12 3.87
C ILE A 215 -3.94 -5.66 2.42
N LYS A 216 -4.22 -4.37 2.21
CA LYS A 216 -4.43 -3.81 0.86
C LYS A 216 -3.14 -3.24 0.28
N PHE A 217 -2.32 -2.60 1.12
CA PHE A 217 -1.08 -1.94 0.70
C PHE A 217 0.05 -2.11 1.69
N THR A 218 1.27 -1.97 1.17
CA THR A 218 2.49 -1.87 1.95
C THR A 218 3.27 -0.61 1.56
N GLY A 219 3.81 0.08 2.56
CA GLY A 219 4.67 1.25 2.37
C GLY A 219 6.12 0.90 2.64
N GLN A 220 6.99 1.24 1.68
CA GLN A 220 8.43 1.03 1.78
C GLN A 220 9.15 2.39 1.75
N GLY A 221 9.66 2.83 2.90
CA GLY A 221 10.33 4.11 3.02
C GLY A 221 9.42 5.35 2.93
N GLU A 222 10.00 6.55 2.83
CA GLU A 222 9.31 7.83 2.96
C GLU A 222 8.86 8.45 1.62
N LYS A 223 9.38 7.99 0.50
CA LYS A 223 9.08 8.56 -0.82
C LYS A 223 7.60 8.37 -1.18
N LEU A 224 6.99 9.35 -1.86
CA LEU A 224 5.57 9.33 -2.23
C LEU A 224 5.19 8.29 -3.28
N ASP A 225 6.16 7.71 -3.96
CA ASP A 225 6.01 6.59 -4.90
C ASP A 225 6.23 5.21 -4.26
N ALA A 226 6.55 5.18 -2.97
CA ALA A 226 6.84 3.94 -2.24
C ALA A 226 5.59 3.35 -1.56
N LEU A 227 4.50 3.19 -2.29
CA LEU A 227 3.31 2.43 -1.91
C LEU A 227 3.16 1.28 -2.90
N GLU A 228 3.04 0.08 -2.40
CA GLU A 228 2.85 -1.12 -3.20
C GLU A 228 1.54 -1.81 -2.83
N VAL A 229 0.84 -2.33 -3.81
CA VAL A 229 -0.30 -3.23 -3.58
C VAL A 229 0.22 -4.49 -2.89
N PHE A 230 -0.52 -4.96 -1.91
CA PHE A 230 -0.15 -6.18 -1.19
C PHE A 230 -0.56 -7.42 -1.98
N TYR A 231 0.42 -8.29 -2.24
CA TYR A 231 0.22 -9.58 -2.89
C TYR A 231 0.60 -10.70 -1.92
N PRO A 232 -0.36 -11.53 -1.46
CA PRO A 232 -0.10 -12.61 -0.51
C PRO A 232 0.98 -13.60 -0.96
N ASP A 233 0.98 -13.98 -2.23
CA ASP A 233 1.95 -14.90 -2.84
C ASP A 233 3.38 -14.35 -2.85
N ARG A 234 3.54 -13.05 -3.13
CA ARG A 234 4.86 -12.39 -3.07
C ARG A 234 5.38 -12.27 -1.65
N MET A 235 4.48 -11.98 -0.70
CA MET A 235 4.86 -11.91 0.70
C MET A 235 5.25 -13.29 1.24
N SER A 236 4.54 -14.35 0.86
CA SER A 236 4.92 -15.72 1.18
C SER A 236 6.32 -16.06 0.68
N SER A 237 6.60 -15.80 -0.61
CA SER A 237 7.92 -15.99 -1.20
C SER A 237 9.03 -15.20 -0.48
N ARG A 238 8.73 -13.98 -0.02
CA ARG A 238 9.65 -13.15 0.78
C ARG A 238 9.93 -13.78 2.14
N ILE A 239 8.89 -14.26 2.85
CA ILE A 239 9.02 -14.95 4.15
C ILE A 239 9.91 -16.19 4.02
N LEU A 240 9.74 -16.95 2.94
CA LEU A 240 10.53 -18.15 2.64
C LEU A 240 11.96 -17.86 2.14
N GLY A 241 12.31 -16.59 1.96
CA GLY A 241 13.62 -16.18 1.47
C GLY A 241 13.85 -16.46 -0.01
N MET A 242 12.79 -16.72 -0.79
CA MET A 242 12.87 -16.97 -2.24
C MET A 242 12.97 -15.68 -3.06
N GLY A 243 12.90 -14.53 -2.41
CA GLY A 243 12.94 -13.22 -3.04
C GLY A 243 11.63 -12.89 -3.78
N ASP A 244 11.41 -11.61 -4.06
CA ASP A 244 10.25 -11.16 -4.82
C ASP A 244 10.58 -11.12 -6.32
N MET A 245 10.65 -12.29 -6.94
CA MET A 245 10.91 -12.44 -8.38
C MET A 245 9.80 -11.81 -9.23
N MET A 246 8.54 -11.84 -8.76
CA MET A 246 7.42 -11.29 -9.51
C MET A 246 7.41 -9.76 -9.49
N THR A 247 7.75 -9.12 -8.35
CA THR A 247 7.89 -7.65 -8.29
C THR A 247 9.00 -7.16 -9.24
N LEU A 248 10.09 -7.93 -9.36
CA LEU A 248 11.16 -7.61 -10.32
C LEU A 248 10.68 -7.72 -11.77
N ILE A 249 9.89 -8.75 -12.08
CA ILE A 249 9.30 -8.95 -13.41
C ILE A 249 8.30 -7.83 -13.73
N GLU A 250 7.44 -7.43 -12.78
CA GLU A 250 6.47 -6.35 -13.01
C GLU A 250 7.12 -4.97 -13.11
N LYS A 251 8.14 -4.69 -12.29
CA LYS A 251 8.93 -3.47 -12.44
C LYS A 251 9.61 -3.45 -13.81
N ALA A 252 10.19 -4.57 -14.22
CA ALA A 252 10.76 -4.70 -15.56
C ALA A 252 9.70 -4.52 -16.68
N GLN A 253 8.47 -5.01 -16.48
CA GLN A 253 7.38 -4.84 -17.45
C GLN A 253 6.85 -3.40 -17.50
N ARG A 254 6.78 -2.68 -16.38
CA ARG A 254 6.39 -1.26 -16.36
C ARG A 254 7.43 -0.35 -17.01
N ASP A 255 8.70 -0.69 -16.84
CA ASP A 255 9.82 0.07 -17.41
C ASP A 255 10.05 -0.28 -18.89
N PHE A 256 9.44 -1.36 -19.39
CA PHE A 256 9.39 -1.69 -20.81
C PHE A 256 8.16 -1.03 -21.44
N ASP A 257 8.40 0.05 -22.18
CA ASP A 257 7.38 0.67 -23.03
C ASP A 257 6.95 -0.35 -24.10
N GLU A 258 5.71 -0.85 -24.03
CA GLU A 258 5.14 -1.80 -25.01
C GLU A 258 5.32 -1.30 -26.45
N ALA A 259 5.26 0.03 -26.66
CA ALA A 259 5.47 0.65 -27.96
C ALA A 259 6.93 0.54 -28.45
N GLU A 260 7.92 0.52 -27.54
CA GLU A 260 9.32 0.28 -27.91
C GLU A 260 9.58 -1.20 -28.19
N ALA A 261 8.96 -2.11 -27.41
CA ALA A 261 9.08 -3.54 -27.65
C ALA A 261 8.44 -3.95 -28.99
N GLU A 262 7.29 -3.40 -29.38
CA GLU A 262 6.67 -3.61 -30.69
C GLU A 262 7.51 -3.04 -31.85
N LYS A 263 8.07 -1.85 -31.68
CA LYS A 263 9.00 -1.26 -32.67
C LYS A 263 10.25 -2.11 -32.86
N MET A 264 10.81 -2.66 -31.76
CA MET A 264 11.96 -3.55 -31.82
C MET A 264 11.64 -4.90 -32.48
N ALA A 265 10.51 -5.50 -32.12
CA ALA A 265 10.03 -6.72 -32.75
C ALA A 265 9.81 -6.52 -34.26
N GLY A 266 9.28 -5.36 -34.68
CA GLY A 266 9.16 -4.95 -36.06
C GLY A 266 10.52 -4.85 -36.75
N LYS A 267 11.51 -4.17 -36.15
CA LYS A 267 12.86 -4.04 -36.71
C LYS A 267 13.59 -5.37 -36.88
N ILE A 268 13.41 -6.31 -35.94
CA ILE A 268 13.98 -7.66 -36.03
C ILE A 268 13.31 -8.44 -37.14
N LYS A 269 11.98 -8.31 -37.30
CA LYS A 269 11.22 -9.00 -38.36
C LYS A 269 11.56 -8.50 -39.75
N ASP A 270 11.87 -7.21 -39.88
CA ASP A 270 12.22 -6.54 -41.13
C ASP A 270 13.73 -6.57 -41.40
N ALA A 271 14.54 -7.30 -40.63
CA ALA A 271 16.00 -7.38 -40.69
C ALA A 271 16.70 -6.00 -40.71
N SER A 272 16.09 -5.00 -40.06
CA SER A 272 16.62 -3.63 -39.96
C SER A 272 17.20 -3.32 -38.56
N PHE A 273 17.38 -4.34 -37.69
CA PHE A 273 18.02 -4.24 -36.39
C PHE A 273 19.52 -3.97 -36.57
N ASP A 274 19.99 -2.83 -36.06
CA ASP A 274 21.38 -2.41 -36.19
C ASP A 274 22.15 -2.45 -34.84
N PHE A 275 23.44 -2.08 -34.88
CA PHE A 275 24.31 -2.10 -33.71
C PHE A 275 23.92 -1.04 -32.65
N ASN A 276 23.28 0.06 -33.04
CA ASN A 276 22.79 1.08 -32.14
C ASN A 276 21.56 0.59 -31.37
N ASP A 277 20.69 -0.16 -32.06
CA ASP A 277 19.53 -0.83 -31.42
C ASP A 277 20.00 -1.86 -30.38
N PHE A 278 21.11 -2.59 -30.67
CA PHE A 278 21.73 -3.51 -29.73
C PHE A 278 22.31 -2.81 -28.50
N ILE A 279 23.00 -1.67 -28.68
CA ILE A 279 23.54 -0.87 -27.58
C ILE A 279 22.41 -0.34 -26.69
N ALA A 280 21.33 0.19 -27.28
CA ALA A 280 20.18 0.68 -26.54
C ALA A 280 19.53 -0.43 -25.68
N GLN A 281 19.45 -1.64 -26.21
CA GLN A 281 18.95 -2.81 -25.49
C GLN A 281 19.88 -3.23 -24.35
N MET A 282 21.19 -3.17 -24.57
CA MET A 282 22.18 -3.45 -23.52
C MET A 282 22.15 -2.41 -22.39
N ASP A 283 21.94 -1.13 -22.70
CA ASP A 283 21.78 -0.07 -21.70
C ASP A 283 20.53 -0.25 -20.85
N GLN A 284 19.41 -0.69 -21.44
CA GLN A 284 18.19 -1.04 -20.71
C GLN A 284 18.42 -2.23 -19.76
N VAL A 285 19.09 -3.29 -20.24
CA VAL A 285 19.44 -4.46 -19.41
C VAL A 285 20.41 -4.08 -18.29
N LEU A 286 21.39 -3.23 -18.55
CA LEU A 286 22.34 -2.72 -17.55
C LEU A 286 21.63 -1.84 -16.49
N SER A 287 20.65 -1.04 -16.87
CA SER A 287 19.82 -0.27 -15.97
C SER A 287 19.06 -1.17 -15.00
N LEU A 288 18.50 -2.28 -15.48
CA LEU A 288 17.83 -3.30 -14.66
C LEU A 288 18.79 -4.00 -13.68
N ILE A 289 20.03 -4.24 -14.08
CA ILE A 289 21.04 -4.87 -13.22
C ILE A 289 21.52 -3.90 -12.13
N HIS A 290 21.65 -2.60 -12.41
CA HIS A 290 22.02 -1.58 -11.43
C HIS A 290 20.95 -1.34 -10.34
N ILE A 291 19.69 -1.66 -10.61
CA ILE A 291 18.61 -1.60 -9.61
C ILE A 291 18.72 -2.73 -8.57
N SER A 292 19.40 -3.83 -8.92
CA SER A 292 19.59 -4.99 -8.02
C SER A 292 20.83 -4.91 -7.09
N GLU A 293 21.63 -3.88 -7.16
CA GLU A 293 22.92 -3.77 -6.40
C GLU A 293 22.98 -2.86 -5.14
N PRO A 294 21.94 -2.37 -4.49
CA PRO A 294 22.11 -1.62 -3.24
C PRO A 294 22.44 -2.48 -2.02
N THR A 295 22.38 -3.81 -2.10
CA THR A 295 22.51 -4.69 -0.92
C THR A 295 23.91 -5.31 -0.73
N ARG A 296 24.83 -5.15 -1.66
CA ARG A 296 26.16 -5.82 -1.59
C ARG A 296 27.34 -4.98 -1.08
N LEU A 297 27.19 -3.66 -0.91
CA LEU A 297 28.31 -2.76 -0.54
C LEU A 297 28.29 -2.26 0.92
N ARG A 298 27.55 -2.86 1.85
CA ARG A 298 27.63 -2.56 3.30
C ARG A 298 28.19 -3.70 4.15
N ARG A 299 29.18 -4.42 3.63
CA ARG A 299 29.99 -5.35 4.45
C ARG A 299 31.44 -5.25 4.04
N ILE A 300 32.13 -4.16 4.32
CA ILE A 300 33.56 -4.06 4.56
C ILE A 300 33.85 -2.61 5.03
N SER A 301 33.84 -2.37 6.30
CA SER A 301 34.77 -1.57 7.10
C SER A 301 34.27 -1.54 8.55
#